data_9a6e3438c9a95740c2347b93cc08795b
#
_entry.id   9a6e3438c9a95740c2347b93cc08795b
#
_cell.length_a   1.000
_cell.length_b   1.000
_cell.length_c   1.000
_cell.angle_alpha   90.00
_cell.angle_beta   90.00
_cell.angle_gamma   90.00
#
_symmetry.space_group_name_H-M   'P 1'
#
loop_
_entity.id
_entity.type
_entity.pdbx_description
1 polymer ?
#
loop_
_entity_poly.entity_id
_entity_poly.type
_entity_poly.pdbx_seq_one_letter_code
_entity_poly.pdbx_strand_id
1 'polypeptide(L)'
;MGYEEHTDYDIVQSVNPEFNNAVVRVNIHEERNDSRRQTIQYLHPHDAQKLGQAELLVIDEAAAIPLPYVKDLLGPYLVFMASTINGYEGTGRSLSLKLLENLRQQQNPLNKATGDKKKQLASRMLREVTLDESIR
;
A
#
# COMPACT_ATOMS: atom_id res chain seq x y z
N MET A 1 2.50 9.87 -28.33
CA MET A 1 1.76 8.60 -28.42
C MET A 1 1.03 8.45 -27.09
N GLY A 2 -0.29 8.28 -27.12
CA GLY A 2 -1.10 8.00 -25.94
C GLY A 2 -1.38 6.51 -25.85
N TYR A 3 -1.71 6.02 -24.66
CA TYR A 3 -2.21 4.66 -24.45
C TYR A 3 -3.68 4.58 -24.89
N GLU A 4 -4.07 3.48 -25.52
CA GLU A 4 -5.44 3.24 -26.01
C GLU A 4 -6.10 2.12 -25.20
N GLU A 5 -7.35 2.37 -24.74
CA GLU A 5 -8.15 1.38 -24.05
C GLU A 5 -8.48 0.21 -24.99
N HIS A 6 -8.50 -1.00 -24.45
CA HIS A 6 -8.64 -2.30 -25.16
C HIS A 6 -7.44 -2.72 -26.02
N THR A 7 -6.46 -1.84 -26.26
CA THR A 7 -5.21 -2.19 -26.94
C THR A 7 -4.07 -2.30 -25.95
N ASP A 8 -3.86 -1.24 -25.15
CA ASP A 8 -2.75 -1.15 -24.20
C ASP A 8 -3.19 -1.49 -22.79
N TYR A 9 -4.47 -1.27 -22.47
CA TYR A 9 -5.01 -1.55 -21.14
C TYR A 9 -6.53 -1.78 -21.18
N ASP A 10 -7.03 -2.48 -20.15
CA ASP A 10 -8.46 -2.64 -19.86
C ASP A 10 -8.80 -2.08 -18.49
N ILE A 11 -9.94 -1.39 -18.42
CA ILE A 11 -10.52 -0.88 -17.19
C ILE A 11 -11.60 -1.83 -16.69
N VAL A 12 -11.53 -2.23 -15.42
CA VAL A 12 -12.58 -3.00 -14.76
C VAL A 12 -13.27 -2.10 -13.73
N GLN A 13 -14.56 -1.92 -13.91
CA GLN A 13 -15.42 -1.15 -13.01
C GLN A 13 -16.15 -2.04 -12.02
N SER A 14 -16.50 -1.46 -10.87
CA SER A 14 -17.32 -2.13 -9.87
C SER A 14 -18.71 -2.41 -10.40
N VAL A 15 -19.20 -3.63 -10.15
CA VAL A 15 -20.60 -4.00 -10.40
C VAL A 15 -21.53 -3.65 -9.23
N ASN A 16 -20.96 -3.18 -8.10
CA ASN A 16 -21.76 -2.74 -6.97
C ASN A 16 -22.32 -1.33 -7.24
N PRO A 17 -23.67 -1.15 -7.22
CA PRO A 17 -24.28 0.16 -7.47
C PRO A 17 -23.84 1.27 -6.51
N GLU A 18 -23.48 0.91 -5.28
CA GLU A 18 -22.99 1.87 -4.27
C GLU A 18 -21.70 2.56 -4.68
N PHE A 19 -20.88 1.92 -5.50
CA PHE A 19 -19.61 2.45 -5.98
C PHE A 19 -19.73 3.20 -7.32
N ASN A 20 -20.93 3.39 -7.85
CA ASN A 20 -21.19 4.21 -9.03
C ASN A 20 -20.20 3.97 -10.19
N ASN A 21 -19.99 2.71 -10.57
CA ASN A 21 -19.04 2.28 -11.61
C ASN A 21 -17.60 2.71 -11.35
N ALA A 22 -17.19 2.86 -10.09
CA ALA A 22 -15.80 3.17 -9.75
C ALA A 22 -14.84 2.16 -10.37
N VAL A 23 -13.70 2.64 -10.88
CA VAL A 23 -12.65 1.78 -11.41
C VAL A 23 -12.02 1.01 -10.25
N VAL A 24 -12.06 -0.32 -10.30
CA VAL A 24 -11.51 -1.20 -9.27
C VAL A 24 -10.25 -1.92 -9.71
N ARG A 25 -10.00 -2.01 -11.01
CA ARG A 25 -8.81 -2.63 -11.56
C ARG A 25 -8.47 -2.05 -12.93
N VAL A 26 -7.18 -1.96 -13.21
CA VAL A 26 -6.65 -1.71 -14.54
C VAL A 26 -5.69 -2.84 -14.89
N ASN A 27 -5.92 -3.52 -16.00
CA ASN A 27 -5.01 -4.51 -16.55
C ASN A 27 -4.21 -3.86 -17.68
N ILE A 28 -2.90 -3.95 -17.62
CA ILE A 28 -1.99 -3.36 -18.62
C ILE A 28 -1.48 -4.49 -19.48
N HIS A 29 -1.58 -4.32 -20.79
CA HIS A 29 -1.10 -5.26 -21.80
C HIS A 29 0.32 -4.88 -22.21
N GLU A 30 1.21 -5.85 -22.20
CA GLU A 30 2.58 -5.66 -22.69
C GLU A 30 2.69 -6.32 -24.06
N GLU A 31 2.91 -5.51 -25.13
CA GLU A 31 2.99 -5.97 -26.51
C GLU A 31 4.00 -7.11 -26.78
N ARG A 32 4.99 -7.29 -25.91
CA ARG A 32 6.11 -8.21 -26.12
C ARG A 32 6.03 -9.53 -25.38
N ASN A 33 5.12 -9.68 -24.42
CA ASN A 33 5.12 -10.88 -23.61
C ASN A 33 3.74 -11.15 -22.99
N ASP A 34 2.97 -12.00 -23.62
CA ASP A 34 1.62 -12.42 -23.18
C ASP A 34 1.60 -13.06 -21.77
N SER A 35 2.78 -13.33 -21.20
CA SER A 35 2.94 -13.96 -19.89
C SER A 35 3.05 -12.97 -18.72
N ARG A 36 3.20 -11.66 -18.94
CA ARG A 36 3.37 -10.65 -17.89
C ARG A 36 2.29 -9.58 -17.97
N ARG A 37 1.13 -9.89 -17.44
CA ARG A 37 0.08 -8.89 -17.19
C ARG A 37 0.45 -8.08 -15.95
N GLN A 38 0.61 -6.77 -16.11
CA GLN A 38 0.65 -5.86 -14.99
C GLN A 38 -0.78 -5.51 -14.61
N THR A 39 -1.07 -5.52 -13.32
CA THR A 39 -2.41 -5.21 -12.82
C THR A 39 -2.30 -4.18 -11.70
N ILE A 40 -3.05 -3.10 -11.80
CA ILE A 40 -3.25 -2.13 -10.73
C ILE A 40 -4.65 -2.38 -10.18
N GLN A 41 -4.76 -2.67 -8.89
CA GLN A 41 -6.03 -3.00 -8.26
C GLN A 41 -6.25 -2.14 -7.02
N TYR A 42 -7.46 -1.58 -6.89
CA TYR A 42 -7.91 -0.99 -5.65
C TYR A 42 -8.30 -2.08 -4.64
N LEU A 43 -7.89 -1.88 -3.40
CA LEU A 43 -8.17 -2.79 -2.30
C LEU A 43 -8.66 -2.00 -1.08
N HIS A 44 -9.77 -2.43 -0.47
CA HIS A 44 -10.18 -1.89 0.80
C HIS A 44 -9.23 -2.31 1.92
N PRO A 45 -8.90 -1.44 2.89
CA PRO A 45 -7.94 -1.75 3.96
C PRO A 45 -8.28 -3.00 4.77
N HIS A 46 -9.57 -3.33 4.94
CA HIS A 46 -10.02 -4.53 5.66
C HIS A 46 -9.98 -5.82 4.84
N ASP A 47 -9.68 -5.71 3.55
CA ASP A 47 -9.60 -6.84 2.61
C ASP A 47 -8.16 -7.35 2.39
N ALA A 48 -7.26 -7.15 3.34
CA ALA A 48 -5.84 -7.53 3.24
C ALA A 48 -5.65 -8.99 2.78
N GLN A 49 -6.55 -9.88 3.14
CA GLN A 49 -6.54 -11.29 2.71
C GLN A 49 -6.74 -11.49 1.21
N LYS A 50 -7.31 -10.50 0.51
CA LYS A 50 -7.48 -10.50 -0.95
C LYS A 50 -6.23 -10.01 -1.69
N LEU A 51 -5.23 -9.52 -0.94
CA LEU A 51 -3.95 -9.08 -1.46
C LEU A 51 -3.12 -10.31 -1.85
N GLY A 52 -3.26 -10.77 -3.06
CA GLY A 52 -2.54 -11.93 -3.57
C GLY A 52 -1.02 -11.71 -3.67
N GLN A 53 -0.41 -12.08 -4.77
CA GLN A 53 1.01 -11.85 -5.06
C GLN A 53 1.22 -10.40 -5.52
N ALA A 54 1.30 -9.47 -4.56
CA ALA A 54 1.62 -8.09 -4.85
C ALA A 54 3.14 -7.90 -4.92
N GLU A 55 3.61 -7.07 -5.84
CA GLU A 55 5.00 -6.59 -5.90
C GLU A 55 5.15 -5.24 -5.23
N LEU A 56 4.13 -4.39 -5.36
CA LEU A 56 4.05 -3.06 -4.78
C LEU A 56 2.68 -2.85 -4.15
N LEU A 57 2.67 -2.33 -2.93
CA LEU A 57 1.48 -1.81 -2.26
C LEU A 57 1.63 -0.31 -2.03
N VAL A 58 0.64 0.46 -2.45
CA VAL A 58 0.55 1.90 -2.15
C VAL A 58 -0.58 2.10 -1.14
N ILE A 59 -0.26 2.72 -0.01
CA ILE A 59 -1.22 3.10 1.04
C ILE A 59 -1.25 4.62 1.10
N ASP A 60 -2.29 5.21 0.56
CA ASP A 60 -2.51 6.65 0.64
C ASP A 60 -3.30 6.99 1.90
N GLU A 61 -3.07 8.18 2.47
CA GLU A 61 -3.67 8.66 3.72
C GLU A 61 -3.62 7.62 4.86
N ALA A 62 -2.47 6.97 5.05
CA ALA A 62 -2.30 5.88 6.01
C ALA A 62 -2.69 6.23 7.45
N ALA A 63 -2.62 7.53 7.84
CA ALA A 63 -3.05 7.99 9.15
C ALA A 63 -4.58 7.89 9.36
N ALA A 64 -5.36 7.89 8.30
CA ALA A 64 -6.82 7.74 8.36
C ALA A 64 -7.26 6.26 8.49
N ILE A 65 -6.36 5.31 8.22
CA ILE A 65 -6.64 3.88 8.30
C ILE A 65 -6.34 3.37 9.71
N PRO A 66 -7.25 2.62 10.36
CA PRO A 66 -6.97 2.03 11.66
C PRO A 66 -5.72 1.14 11.63
N LEU A 67 -4.84 1.30 12.63
CA LEU A 67 -3.55 0.64 12.71
C LEU A 67 -3.56 -0.89 12.51
N PRO A 68 -4.55 -1.65 13.01
CA PRO A 68 -4.61 -3.08 12.75
C PRO A 68 -4.66 -3.42 11.26
N TYR A 69 -5.49 -2.71 10.48
CA TYR A 69 -5.60 -2.93 9.03
C TYR A 69 -4.30 -2.58 8.29
N VAL A 70 -3.64 -1.48 8.68
CA VAL A 70 -2.34 -1.14 8.08
C VAL A 70 -1.31 -2.24 8.35
N LYS A 71 -1.31 -2.82 9.56
CA LYS A 71 -0.41 -3.93 9.90
C LYS A 71 -0.70 -5.18 9.09
N ASP A 72 -1.97 -5.49 8.85
CA ASP A 72 -2.38 -6.67 8.07
C ASP A 72 -2.03 -6.52 6.58
N LEU A 73 -1.97 -5.28 6.09
CA LEU A 73 -1.52 -4.95 4.74
C LEU A 73 -0.01 -5.07 4.53
N LEU A 74 0.79 -5.16 5.59
CA LEU A 74 2.24 -5.29 5.47
C LEU A 74 2.65 -6.73 5.15
N GLY A 75 3.14 -6.98 3.95
CA GLY A 75 3.55 -8.29 3.43
C GLY A 75 4.96 -8.28 2.81
N PRO A 76 5.46 -9.36 2.20
CA PRO A 76 6.82 -9.47 1.64
C PRO A 76 6.98 -8.77 0.27
N TYR A 77 6.45 -7.59 0.12
CA TYR A 77 6.46 -6.75 -1.08
C TYR A 77 6.89 -5.33 -0.72
N LEU A 78 7.20 -4.52 -1.73
CA LEU A 78 7.51 -3.10 -1.53
C LEU A 78 6.24 -2.37 -1.06
N VAL A 79 6.35 -1.58 0.00
CA VAL A 79 5.25 -0.75 0.51
C VAL A 79 5.63 0.71 0.40
N PHE A 80 4.82 1.47 -0.32
CA PHE A 80 4.87 2.92 -0.36
C PHE A 80 3.69 3.47 0.46
N MET A 81 4.00 4.24 1.49
CA MET A 81 2.98 4.76 2.40
C MET A 81 3.05 6.28 2.42
N ALA A 82 1.94 6.93 2.10
CA ALA A 82 1.78 8.37 2.18
C ALA A 82 0.85 8.74 3.34
N SER A 83 1.15 9.83 4.02
CA SER A 83 0.30 10.36 5.08
C SER A 83 0.60 11.82 5.31
N THR A 84 -0.44 12.62 5.51
CA THR A 84 -0.33 13.99 5.96
C THR A 84 0.03 14.03 7.44
N ILE A 85 1.08 14.76 7.80
CA ILE A 85 1.53 14.93 9.19
C ILE A 85 0.76 16.07 9.87
N ASN A 86 0.34 17.07 9.09
CA ASN A 86 -0.30 18.29 9.57
C ASN A 86 -1.81 18.22 9.36
N GLY A 87 -2.60 18.30 10.41
CA GLY A 87 -4.06 18.43 10.35
C GLY A 87 -4.88 17.49 11.23
N TYR A 88 -4.30 16.39 11.67
CA TYR A 88 -4.96 15.46 12.60
C TYR A 88 -4.42 15.64 14.03
N GLU A 89 -4.68 16.79 14.61
CA GLU A 89 -4.44 17.01 16.05
C GLU A 89 -5.44 16.17 16.84
N GLY A 90 -5.03 14.98 17.24
CA GLY A 90 -5.80 14.17 18.19
C GLY A 90 -5.76 12.66 18.00
N THR A 91 -5.83 12.11 16.80
CA THR A 91 -5.91 10.66 16.61
C THR A 91 -4.97 10.10 15.53
N GLY A 92 -4.83 10.76 14.37
CA GLY A 92 -4.03 10.25 13.26
C GLY A 92 -2.52 10.31 13.51
N ARG A 93 -2.02 11.40 14.11
CA ARG A 93 -0.59 11.59 14.39
C ARG A 93 -0.04 10.52 15.35
N SER A 94 -0.83 10.12 16.35
CA SER A 94 -0.41 9.08 17.29
C SER A 94 -0.37 7.68 16.65
N LEU A 95 -1.22 7.42 15.63
CA LEU A 95 -1.27 6.13 14.94
C LEU A 95 -0.11 5.98 13.96
N SER A 96 0.16 7.00 13.14
CA SER A 96 1.31 6.97 12.22
C SER A 96 2.64 6.93 12.97
N LEU A 97 2.79 7.70 14.05
CA LEU A 97 3.99 7.66 14.91
C LEU A 97 4.17 6.28 15.55
N LYS A 98 3.10 5.69 16.10
CA LYS A 98 3.17 4.33 16.67
C LYS A 98 3.50 3.26 15.63
N LEU A 99 2.98 3.39 14.41
CA LEU A 99 3.33 2.47 13.34
C LEU A 99 4.81 2.62 12.97
N LEU A 100 5.28 3.85 12.78
CA LEU A 100 6.68 4.13 12.46
C LEU A 100 7.62 3.69 13.58
N GLU A 101 7.28 3.94 14.84
CA GLU A 101 8.04 3.44 15.99
C GLU A 101 8.10 1.92 16.02
N ASN A 102 6.99 1.23 15.76
CA ASN A 102 6.97 -0.23 15.68
C ASN A 102 7.86 -0.75 14.54
N LEU A 103 7.80 -0.12 13.37
CA LEU A 103 8.65 -0.50 12.23
C LEU A 103 10.13 -0.23 12.52
N ARG A 104 10.47 0.89 13.16
CA ARG A 104 11.84 1.21 13.59
C ARG A 104 12.36 0.23 14.64
N GLN A 105 11.53 -0.12 15.63
CA GLN A 105 11.89 -1.09 16.68
C GLN A 105 12.15 -2.49 16.09
N GLN A 106 11.43 -2.88 15.05
CA GLN A 106 11.64 -4.15 14.35
C GLN A 106 12.96 -4.19 13.56
N GLN A 107 13.51 -3.02 13.20
CA GLN A 107 14.80 -2.92 12.51
C GLN A 107 16.01 -3.05 13.46
N ASN A 108 15.82 -2.83 14.76
CA ASN A 108 16.90 -2.93 15.73
C ASN A 108 17.34 -4.39 15.91
N PRO A 109 18.65 -4.71 15.67
CA PRO A 109 19.17 -6.07 15.76
C PRO A 109 19.12 -6.68 17.16
N LEU A 110 18.95 -5.85 18.21
CA LEU A 110 18.88 -6.29 19.61
C LEU A 110 17.56 -7.00 19.99
N ASN A 111 16.51 -6.88 19.17
CA ASN A 111 15.19 -7.48 19.44
C ASN A 111 14.95 -8.81 18.69
N LYS A 112 16.00 -9.49 18.23
CA LYS A 112 15.93 -10.74 17.43
C LYS A 112 15.55 -11.99 18.20
N ALA A 113 14.94 -11.91 19.36
CA ALA A 113 14.47 -13.09 20.10
C ALA A 113 12.95 -13.22 20.02
N THR A 114 12.51 -14.33 19.44
CA THR A 114 11.18 -14.97 19.44
C THR A 114 10.29 -14.83 18.22
N GLY A 115 10.14 -15.94 17.48
CA GLY A 115 8.98 -16.32 16.64
C GLY A 115 9.12 -16.14 15.13
N ASP A 116 8.87 -17.21 14.38
CA ASP A 116 9.10 -17.31 12.92
C ASP A 116 8.31 -16.31 12.04
N LYS A 117 7.18 -15.80 12.47
CA LYS A 117 6.44 -14.73 11.74
C LYS A 117 7.10 -13.35 11.86
N LYS A 118 7.89 -13.09 12.89
CA LYS A 118 8.65 -11.84 13.07
C LYS A 118 9.90 -11.78 12.17
N LYS A 119 10.40 -12.90 11.68
CA LYS A 119 11.61 -12.94 10.83
C LYS A 119 11.40 -12.31 9.46
N GLN A 120 10.21 -12.39 8.87
CA GLN A 120 9.94 -11.83 7.53
C GLN A 120 9.82 -10.29 7.54
N LEU A 121 9.34 -9.70 8.64
CA LEU A 121 9.28 -8.24 8.78
C LEU A 121 10.62 -7.62 9.22
N ALA A 122 11.48 -8.38 9.91
CA ALA A 122 12.76 -7.90 10.44
C ALA A 122 13.82 -7.56 9.37
N SER A 123 13.62 -7.94 8.11
CA SER A 123 14.53 -7.64 7.00
C SER A 123 14.16 -6.37 6.22
N ARG A 124 13.09 -5.67 6.59
CA ARG A 124 12.63 -4.49 5.86
C ARG A 124 13.40 -3.25 6.26
N MET A 125 13.89 -2.54 5.27
CA MET A 125 14.48 -1.21 5.46
C MET A 125 13.37 -0.16 5.37
N LEU A 126 13.14 0.58 6.45
CA LEU A 126 12.27 1.75 6.44
C LEU A 126 13.08 2.96 5.94
N ARG A 127 12.55 3.64 4.93
CA ARG A 127 13.04 4.93 4.46
C ARG A 127 11.93 5.96 4.62
N GLU A 128 12.23 7.04 5.33
CA GLU A 128 11.30 8.15 5.50
C GLU A 128 11.71 9.31 4.59
N VAL A 129 10.71 9.96 4.00
CA VAL A 129 10.87 11.15 3.16
C VAL A 129 9.79 12.14 3.58
N THR A 130 10.19 13.38 3.82
CA THR A 130 9.26 14.47 4.12
C THR A 130 9.19 15.40 2.92
N LEU A 131 7.97 15.80 2.55
CA LEU A 131 7.71 16.81 1.53
C LEU A 131 7.37 18.11 2.25
N ASP A 132 8.29 19.07 2.19
CA ASP A 132 8.17 20.34 2.94
C ASP A 132 7.56 21.47 2.09
N GLU A 133 7.57 21.32 0.75
CA GLU A 133 7.04 22.32 -0.16
C GLU A 133 5.76 21.83 -0.85
N SER A 134 4.71 22.65 -0.79
CA SER A 134 3.48 22.44 -1.55
C SER A 134 3.57 23.15 -2.90
N ILE A 135 3.56 22.39 -3.98
CA ILE A 135 3.42 22.92 -5.33
C ILE A 135 1.94 23.17 -5.58
N ARG A 136 1.49 24.40 -5.45
CA ARG A 136 0.14 24.84 -5.82
C ARG A 136 0.23 25.90 -6.92
#